data_bd061423436f458a0d0047c267d81a93
#
_entry.id   bd061423436f458a0d0047c267d81a93
#
_cell.length_a   1.000
_cell.length_b   1.000
_cell.length_c   1.000
_cell.angle_alpha   90.00
_cell.angle_beta   90.00
_cell.angle_gamma   90.00
#
_symmetry.space_group_name_H-M   'P 1'
#
loop_
_entity.id
_entity.type
_entity.pdbx_description
1 polymer ?
#
loop_
_entity_poly.entity_id
_entity_poly.type
_entity_poly.pdbx_seq_one_letter_code
_entity_poly.pdbx_strand_id
1 'polypeptide(L)'
;MNYGVRRFLAAWPWLAVMVVSVLVTLAVMLPAAWIVPQFAKATSGHVNLVDPAGSLWKGSATLMLATGGDAGGGDGATLLPGRLEWRTAFWPLFSGRVRMEMRQTDAMPDAVFVDAAPSGSTVSPGTIAVPASLLTGLGAPFNTLNMDGNVRLTWTELRMLGHNTYGQVIVTLDDMASSVSRVKPLGSYRVVFQAEGQAGTIDLTTSRGPLLLSGQGTVSPASSAFNGVAKSAPEARENLAGLLNLLGRHTGPDTVELTFGR
;
A
#
# COMPACT_ATOMS: atom_id res chain seq x y z
N MET A 1 65.70 -2.86 11.10
CA MET A 1 64.37 -2.17 11.09
C MET A 1 63.70 -2.42 9.73
N ASN A 2 62.60 -3.14 9.76
CA ASN A 2 62.06 -4.01 8.72
C ASN A 2 61.68 -3.37 7.38
N TYR A 3 62.36 -3.73 6.33
CA TYR A 3 62.03 -3.43 4.92
C TYR A 3 60.63 -3.91 4.52
N GLY A 4 60.09 -4.93 5.18
CA GLY A 4 58.73 -5.44 4.98
C GLY A 4 57.61 -4.47 5.37
N VAL A 5 57.76 -3.70 6.45
CA VAL A 5 56.74 -2.75 6.95
C VAL A 5 56.59 -1.52 6.01
N ARG A 6 57.71 -1.09 5.40
CA ARG A 6 57.68 0.05 4.43
C ARG A 6 57.00 -0.35 3.13
N ARG A 7 57.10 -1.56 2.65
CA ARG A 7 56.40 -2.07 1.46
C ARG A 7 54.91 -2.27 1.75
N PHE A 8 54.56 -2.69 2.92
CA PHE A 8 53.14 -2.83 3.36
C PHE A 8 52.46 -1.48 3.43
N LEU A 9 53.13 -0.47 4.01
CA LEU A 9 52.61 0.90 4.08
C LEU A 9 52.49 1.58 2.70
N ALA A 10 53.36 1.24 1.74
CA ALA A 10 53.27 1.73 0.37
C ALA A 10 52.18 1.03 -0.47
N ALA A 11 51.80 -0.19 -0.12
CA ALA A 11 50.69 -0.91 -0.77
C ALA A 11 49.29 -0.56 -0.22
N TRP A 12 49.23 0.00 0.99
CA TRP A 12 47.98 0.34 1.68
C TRP A 12 47.03 1.24 0.87
N PRO A 13 47.49 2.34 0.21
CA PRO A 13 46.60 3.18 -0.58
C PRO A 13 46.04 2.45 -1.81
N TRP A 14 46.81 1.56 -2.44
CA TRP A 14 46.36 0.76 -3.59
C TRP A 14 45.30 -0.29 -3.14
N LEU A 15 45.50 -0.89 -2.00
CA LEU A 15 44.51 -1.81 -1.38
C LEU A 15 43.22 -1.07 -1.03
N ALA A 16 43.33 0.13 -0.48
CA ALA A 16 42.17 0.97 -0.18
C ALA A 16 41.40 1.35 -1.46
N VAL A 17 42.11 1.77 -2.52
CA VAL A 17 41.48 2.05 -3.82
C VAL A 17 40.81 0.81 -4.41
N MET A 18 41.45 -0.35 -4.33
CA MET A 18 40.88 -1.61 -4.82
C MET A 18 39.59 -1.96 -4.04
N VAL A 19 39.63 -1.90 -2.72
CA VAL A 19 38.44 -2.18 -1.87
C VAL A 19 37.32 -1.19 -2.15
N VAL A 20 37.63 0.10 -2.23
CA VAL A 20 36.64 1.13 -2.58
C VAL A 20 36.04 0.90 -3.95
N SER A 21 36.87 0.57 -4.96
CA SER A 21 36.40 0.27 -6.31
C SER A 21 35.46 -0.94 -6.32
N VAL A 22 35.81 -2.03 -5.63
CA VAL A 22 34.95 -3.21 -5.51
C VAL A 22 33.64 -2.87 -4.81
N LEU A 23 33.68 -2.11 -3.71
CA LEU A 23 32.50 -1.70 -2.98
C LEU A 23 31.58 -0.80 -3.84
N VAL A 24 32.14 0.14 -4.56
CA VAL A 24 31.40 1.01 -5.49
C VAL A 24 30.77 0.17 -6.61
N THR A 25 31.51 -0.75 -7.20
CA THR A 25 30.98 -1.63 -8.25
C THR A 25 29.82 -2.50 -7.72
N LEU A 26 30.00 -3.11 -6.57
CA LEU A 26 28.93 -3.88 -5.90
C LEU A 26 27.72 -3.01 -5.59
N ALA A 27 27.92 -1.81 -5.07
CA ALA A 27 26.85 -0.88 -4.76
C ALA A 27 26.07 -0.46 -6.03
N VAL A 28 26.79 -0.17 -7.12
CA VAL A 28 26.16 0.23 -8.40
C VAL A 28 25.40 -0.94 -9.04
N MET A 29 25.87 -2.15 -8.87
CA MET A 29 25.27 -3.36 -9.45
C MET A 29 24.26 -4.07 -8.54
N LEU A 30 23.84 -3.47 -7.43
CA LEU A 30 22.83 -4.09 -6.55
C LEU A 30 21.55 -4.42 -7.33
N PRO A 31 21.16 -5.70 -7.42
CA PRO A 31 19.99 -6.11 -8.18
C PRO A 31 18.70 -5.64 -7.53
N ALA A 32 17.68 -5.34 -8.32
CA ALA A 32 16.35 -4.95 -7.88
C ALA A 32 15.71 -5.97 -6.91
N ALA A 33 16.05 -7.24 -7.03
CA ALA A 33 15.55 -8.32 -6.17
C ALA A 33 15.81 -8.09 -4.66
N TRP A 34 16.79 -7.27 -4.29
CA TRP A 34 17.08 -6.95 -2.89
C TRP A 34 15.99 -6.10 -2.22
N ILE A 35 15.21 -5.35 -3.01
CA ILE A 35 14.08 -4.55 -2.49
C ILE A 35 12.90 -5.45 -2.11
N VAL A 36 12.69 -6.54 -2.82
CA VAL A 36 11.49 -7.40 -2.69
C VAL A 36 11.20 -7.82 -1.26
N PRO A 37 12.14 -8.44 -0.50
CA PRO A 37 11.86 -8.87 0.86
C PRO A 37 11.64 -7.70 1.84
N GLN A 38 12.26 -6.55 1.58
CA GLN A 38 12.08 -5.36 2.41
C GLN A 38 10.68 -4.76 2.21
N PHE A 39 10.24 -4.72 0.96
CA PHE A 39 8.92 -4.23 0.61
C PHE A 39 7.82 -5.16 1.16
N ALA A 40 7.96 -6.47 1.02
CA ALA A 40 7.04 -7.45 1.58
C ALA A 40 6.93 -7.31 3.11
N LYS A 41 8.05 -7.12 3.82
CA LYS A 41 8.05 -6.89 5.28
C LYS A 41 7.34 -5.59 5.65
N ALA A 42 7.59 -4.50 4.92
CA ALA A 42 6.99 -3.20 5.18
C ALA A 42 5.45 -3.22 4.98
N THR A 43 4.95 -4.06 4.09
CA THR A 43 3.52 -4.20 3.80
C THR A 43 2.87 -5.41 4.48
N SER A 44 3.57 -6.07 5.41
CA SER A 44 3.10 -7.28 6.09
C SER A 44 2.64 -8.38 5.11
N GLY A 45 3.27 -8.44 3.93
CA GLY A 45 2.98 -9.42 2.87
C GLY A 45 1.72 -9.12 2.04
N HIS A 46 0.97 -8.06 2.32
CA HIS A 46 -0.24 -7.71 1.55
C HIS A 46 0.06 -7.16 0.17
N VAL A 47 1.19 -6.50 0.00
CA VAL A 47 1.67 -6.02 -1.30
C VAL A 47 3.07 -6.57 -1.54
N ASN A 48 3.25 -7.28 -2.63
CA ASN A 48 4.51 -7.89 -3.00
C ASN A 48 4.98 -7.38 -4.36
N LEU A 49 6.28 -7.41 -4.58
CA LEU A 49 6.92 -7.11 -5.86
C LEU A 49 7.27 -8.42 -6.55
N VAL A 50 6.75 -8.62 -7.75
CA VAL A 50 6.98 -9.81 -8.56
C VAL A 50 7.73 -9.41 -9.83
N ASP A 51 8.56 -10.34 -10.33
CA ASP A 51 9.36 -10.14 -11.54
C ASP A 51 10.19 -8.85 -11.51
N PRO A 52 11.03 -8.66 -10.46
CA PRO A 52 11.90 -7.50 -10.37
C PRO A 52 12.96 -7.52 -11.46
N ALA A 53 13.09 -6.41 -12.19
CA ALA A 53 14.07 -6.23 -13.24
C ALA A 53 14.91 -4.97 -13.01
N GLY A 54 16.16 -5.00 -13.43
CA GLY A 54 17.08 -3.89 -13.29
C GLY A 54 17.82 -3.86 -11.95
N SER A 55 18.10 -2.68 -11.44
CA SER A 55 18.89 -2.46 -10.24
C SER A 55 18.12 -1.71 -9.16
N LEU A 56 18.73 -1.61 -7.97
CA LEU A 56 18.23 -0.76 -6.87
C LEU A 56 18.08 0.71 -7.30
N TRP A 57 18.92 1.15 -8.23
CA TRP A 57 18.95 2.55 -8.70
C TRP A 57 17.93 2.85 -9.78
N LYS A 58 17.74 1.91 -10.68
CA LYS A 58 16.75 2.00 -11.76
C LYS A 58 16.24 0.60 -12.01
N GLY A 59 15.00 0.36 -11.64
CA GLY A 59 14.39 -0.94 -11.82
C GLY A 59 12.88 -0.84 -12.04
N SER A 60 12.30 -1.99 -12.23
CA SER A 60 10.85 -2.14 -12.34
C SER A 60 10.42 -3.47 -11.76
N ALA A 61 9.16 -3.55 -11.31
CA ALA A 61 8.53 -4.79 -10.86
C ALA A 61 7.02 -4.71 -11.06
N THR A 62 6.35 -5.83 -11.05
CA THR A 62 4.89 -5.90 -11.04
C THR A 62 4.42 -5.95 -9.59
N LEU A 63 3.43 -5.14 -9.24
CA LEU A 63 2.79 -5.19 -7.93
C LEU A 63 1.81 -6.36 -7.86
N MET A 64 1.85 -7.11 -6.78
CA MET A 64 0.94 -8.20 -6.49
C MET A 64 0.26 -7.94 -5.14
N LEU A 65 -1.06 -7.96 -5.13
CA LEU A 65 -1.86 -7.95 -3.90
C LEU A 65 -2.08 -9.40 -3.44
N ALA A 66 -1.84 -9.66 -2.17
CA ALA A 66 -2.01 -10.97 -1.57
C ALA A 66 -2.69 -10.85 -0.20
N THR A 67 -3.30 -11.92 0.26
CA THR A 67 -4.04 -11.98 1.54
C THR A 67 -3.16 -11.79 2.79
N GLY A 68 -1.85 -11.67 2.61
CA GLY A 68 -0.87 -11.56 3.70
C GLY A 68 -0.40 -12.94 4.20
N GLY A 69 0.86 -12.99 4.64
CA GLY A 69 1.44 -14.17 5.30
C GLY A 69 2.61 -14.82 4.57
N ASP A 70 2.50 -15.21 3.34
CA ASP A 70 3.64 -15.80 2.61
C ASP A 70 3.88 -15.12 1.26
N ALA A 71 5.14 -14.80 0.99
CA ALA A 71 5.59 -14.16 -0.25
C ALA A 71 5.40 -15.01 -1.53
N GLY A 72 4.66 -16.07 -1.44
CA GLY A 72 4.52 -17.13 -2.45
C GLY A 72 3.13 -17.31 -3.04
N GLY A 73 2.34 -16.24 -3.21
CA GLY A 73 1.14 -16.32 -4.06
C GLY A 73 0.17 -17.45 -3.68
N GLY A 74 -0.46 -17.35 -2.51
CA GLY A 74 -1.58 -18.24 -2.15
C GLY A 74 -2.77 -18.04 -3.09
N ASP A 75 -3.73 -18.97 -3.05
CA ASP A 75 -4.99 -18.88 -3.79
C ASP A 75 -5.67 -17.52 -3.55
N GLY A 76 -5.69 -16.66 -4.56
CA GLY A 76 -6.31 -15.34 -4.51
C GLY A 76 -5.38 -14.15 -4.74
N ALA A 77 -4.08 -14.36 -4.95
CA ALA A 77 -3.18 -13.25 -5.28
C ALA A 77 -3.53 -12.63 -6.64
N THR A 78 -3.61 -11.30 -6.70
CA THR A 78 -3.95 -10.57 -7.92
C THR A 78 -2.81 -9.65 -8.32
N LEU A 79 -2.40 -9.72 -9.59
CA LEU A 79 -1.39 -8.83 -10.14
C LEU A 79 -2.04 -7.50 -10.56
N LEU A 80 -1.43 -6.38 -10.19
CA LEU A 80 -1.83 -5.08 -10.73
C LEU A 80 -1.36 -4.96 -12.19
N PRO A 81 -2.20 -4.39 -13.07
CA PRO A 81 -1.81 -4.12 -14.43
C PRO A 81 -0.67 -3.09 -14.46
N GLY A 82 0.23 -3.25 -15.43
CA GLY A 82 1.38 -2.37 -15.59
C GLY A 82 2.54 -2.69 -14.64
N ARG A 83 3.66 -2.03 -14.87
CA ARG A 83 4.88 -2.17 -14.07
C ARG A 83 5.13 -0.91 -13.26
N LEU A 84 5.43 -1.09 -11.99
CA LEU A 84 5.98 -0.04 -11.15
C LEU A 84 7.45 0.16 -11.54
N GLU A 85 7.80 1.35 -11.95
CA GLU A 85 9.17 1.76 -12.24
C GLU A 85 9.67 2.65 -11.12
N TRP A 86 10.95 2.49 -10.74
CA TRP A 86 11.59 3.38 -9.78
C TRP A 86 12.95 3.86 -10.27
N ARG A 87 13.28 5.04 -9.78
CA ARG A 87 14.60 5.67 -9.92
C ARG A 87 15.06 6.21 -8.59
N THR A 88 16.19 5.73 -8.10
CA THR A 88 16.79 6.19 -6.86
C THR A 88 17.90 7.18 -7.21
N ALA A 89 17.87 8.36 -6.61
CA ALA A 89 18.91 9.37 -6.80
C ALA A 89 20.16 8.98 -6.00
N PHE A 90 21.32 9.00 -6.67
CA PHE A 90 22.59 8.60 -6.09
C PHE A 90 23.17 9.68 -5.15
N TRP A 91 23.11 10.96 -5.53
CA TRP A 91 23.74 12.06 -4.79
C TRP A 91 23.22 12.28 -3.37
N PRO A 92 21.91 12.16 -3.07
CA PRO A 92 21.40 12.32 -1.72
C PRO A 92 21.95 11.32 -0.71
N LEU A 93 22.45 10.17 -1.16
CA LEU A 93 23.04 9.14 -0.28
C LEU A 93 24.27 9.62 0.47
N PHE A 94 25.08 10.49 -0.12
CA PHE A 94 26.24 11.09 0.56
C PHE A 94 25.82 11.97 1.75
N SER A 95 24.59 12.46 1.77
CA SER A 95 24.00 13.18 2.90
C SER A 95 23.15 12.28 3.82
N GLY A 96 23.22 10.95 3.64
CA GLY A 96 22.42 9.99 4.39
C GLY A 96 20.93 10.02 4.04
N ARG A 97 20.57 10.51 2.87
CA ARG A 97 19.17 10.56 2.38
C ARG A 97 19.00 9.65 1.18
N VAL A 98 17.88 8.96 1.13
CA VAL A 98 17.45 8.17 -0.03
C VAL A 98 16.29 8.91 -0.68
N ARG A 99 16.45 9.31 -1.93
CA ARG A 99 15.35 9.86 -2.73
C ARG A 99 15.02 8.90 -3.85
N MET A 100 13.78 8.45 -3.88
CA MET A 100 13.26 7.53 -4.89
C MET A 100 12.06 8.15 -5.58
N GLU A 101 12.07 8.14 -6.89
CA GLU A 101 10.93 8.46 -7.75
C GLU A 101 10.27 7.16 -8.18
N MET A 102 8.97 7.06 -8.01
CA MET A 102 8.16 5.91 -8.42
C MET A 102 7.10 6.34 -9.42
N ARG A 103 6.92 5.53 -10.47
CA ARG A 103 5.92 5.74 -11.52
C ARG A 103 5.27 4.42 -11.89
N GLN A 104 4.00 4.48 -12.21
CA GLN A 104 3.28 3.36 -12.83
C GLN A 104 2.36 3.92 -13.91
N THR A 105 2.56 3.48 -15.13
CA THR A 105 1.95 4.08 -16.32
C THR A 105 0.43 4.00 -16.32
N ASP A 106 -0.14 2.89 -15.81
CA ASP A 106 -1.58 2.61 -15.93
C ASP A 106 -2.41 3.09 -14.73
N ALA A 107 -1.83 3.07 -13.52
CA ALA A 107 -2.58 3.35 -12.29
C ALA A 107 -2.20 4.68 -11.62
N MET A 108 -1.00 5.22 -11.90
CA MET A 108 -0.49 6.46 -11.28
C MET A 108 -0.29 7.54 -12.34
N PRO A 109 -1.14 8.57 -12.40
CA PRO A 109 -0.99 9.65 -13.37
C PRO A 109 0.29 10.47 -13.14
N ASP A 110 0.69 10.64 -11.89
CA ASP A 110 1.83 11.44 -11.48
C ASP A 110 2.92 10.59 -10.80
N ALA A 111 4.18 11.03 -10.91
CA ALA A 111 5.28 10.43 -10.19
C ALA A 111 5.17 10.68 -8.68
N VAL A 112 5.41 9.67 -7.88
CA VAL A 112 5.47 9.75 -6.43
C VAL A 112 6.92 9.75 -5.98
N PHE A 113 7.27 10.70 -5.12
CA PHE A 113 8.60 10.82 -4.55
C PHE A 113 8.61 10.32 -3.11
N VAL A 114 9.56 9.48 -2.80
CA VAL A 114 9.83 9.01 -1.44
C VAL A 114 11.19 9.53 -1.02
N ASP A 115 11.22 10.36 0.00
CA ASP A 115 12.44 10.84 0.64
C ASP A 115 12.57 10.16 2.00
N ALA A 116 13.63 9.40 2.20
CA ALA A 116 13.93 8.74 3.46
C ALA A 116 15.27 9.21 4.02
N ALA A 117 15.28 9.53 5.31
CA ALA A 117 16.45 9.92 6.08
C ALA A 117 16.43 9.23 7.45
N PRO A 118 17.54 9.17 8.20
CA PRO A 118 17.55 8.62 9.55
C PRO A 118 16.58 9.31 10.52
N SER A 119 16.21 10.54 10.25
CA SER A 119 15.24 11.33 11.03
C SER A 119 13.78 11.03 10.70
N GLY A 120 13.51 10.35 9.57
CA GLY A 120 12.16 10.04 9.12
C GLY A 120 12.06 9.93 7.61
N SER A 121 10.87 9.65 7.13
CA SER A 121 10.59 9.57 5.69
C SER A 121 9.36 10.38 5.32
N THR A 122 9.35 10.87 4.09
CA THR A 122 8.20 11.59 3.51
C THR A 122 7.84 10.97 2.17
N VAL A 123 6.55 10.86 1.91
CA VAL A 123 5.99 10.44 0.63
C VAL A 123 5.20 11.61 0.07
N SER A 124 5.52 12.02 -1.16
CA SER A 124 4.80 13.12 -1.81
C SER A 124 3.32 12.77 -2.02
N PRO A 125 2.44 13.77 -2.13
CA PRO A 125 1.06 13.54 -2.54
C PRO A 125 0.99 12.73 -3.82
N GLY A 126 -0.03 11.88 -3.93
CA GLY A 126 -0.21 11.05 -5.11
C GLY A 126 -1.61 10.46 -5.19
N THR A 127 -1.87 9.83 -6.32
CA THR A 127 -3.13 9.14 -6.61
C THR A 127 -2.85 7.84 -7.34
N ILE A 128 -3.56 6.78 -6.94
CA ILE A 128 -3.58 5.49 -7.64
C ILE A 128 -5.04 5.17 -7.94
N ALA A 129 -5.31 4.77 -9.17
CA ALA A 129 -6.63 4.31 -9.59
C ALA A 129 -6.54 2.87 -10.12
N VAL A 130 -7.37 2.00 -9.58
CA VAL A 130 -7.38 0.57 -9.92
C VAL A 130 -8.81 0.04 -10.00
N PRO A 131 -9.09 -0.98 -10.81
CA PRO A 131 -10.37 -1.69 -10.77
C PRO A 131 -10.60 -2.37 -9.42
N ALA A 132 -11.85 -2.37 -8.94
CA ALA A 132 -12.20 -3.00 -7.66
C ALA A 132 -12.00 -4.52 -7.66
N SER A 133 -12.01 -5.16 -8.83
CA SER A 133 -11.73 -6.59 -8.97
C SER A 133 -10.36 -7.00 -8.42
N LEU A 134 -9.40 -6.08 -8.39
CA LEU A 134 -8.07 -6.32 -7.81
C LEU A 134 -8.11 -6.50 -6.28
N LEU A 135 -9.14 -5.98 -5.61
CA LEU A 135 -9.30 -6.12 -4.15
C LEU A 135 -9.54 -7.59 -3.74
N THR A 136 -9.95 -8.45 -4.67
CA THR A 136 -10.12 -9.89 -4.40
C THR A 136 -8.83 -10.53 -3.89
N GLY A 137 -7.67 -10.02 -4.31
CA GLY A 137 -6.36 -10.44 -3.83
C GLY A 137 -6.08 -10.14 -2.34
N LEU A 138 -6.86 -9.26 -1.71
CA LEU A 138 -6.75 -8.96 -0.28
C LEU A 138 -7.49 -9.98 0.61
N GLY A 139 -8.16 -10.99 0.02
CA GLY A 139 -8.87 -12.02 0.76
C GLY A 139 -10.26 -11.62 1.24
N ALA A 140 -10.76 -12.31 2.26
CA ALA A 140 -12.09 -12.04 2.80
C ALA A 140 -12.16 -10.65 3.48
N PRO A 141 -13.27 -9.89 3.31
CA PRO A 141 -14.50 -10.27 2.61
C PRO A 141 -14.49 -10.01 1.08
N PHE A 142 -13.45 -9.38 0.54
CA PHE A 142 -13.43 -8.90 -0.86
C PHE A 142 -13.52 -10.02 -1.90
N ASN A 143 -12.85 -11.16 -1.64
CA ASN A 143 -12.90 -12.33 -2.52
C ASN A 143 -14.29 -12.98 -2.55
N THR A 144 -15.04 -12.94 -1.43
CA THR A 144 -16.39 -13.50 -1.34
C THR A 144 -17.42 -12.61 -2.02
N LEU A 145 -17.27 -11.30 -1.89
CA LEU A 145 -18.19 -10.31 -2.45
C LEU A 145 -18.00 -10.09 -3.96
N ASN A 146 -16.85 -10.47 -4.49
CA ASN A 146 -16.51 -10.32 -5.91
C ASN A 146 -16.86 -8.91 -6.42
N MET A 147 -16.15 -7.93 -5.84
CA MET A 147 -16.44 -6.53 -6.06
C MET A 147 -16.03 -6.08 -7.47
N ASP A 148 -16.89 -5.28 -8.08
CA ASP A 148 -16.66 -4.59 -9.35
C ASP A 148 -16.86 -3.09 -9.17
N GLY A 149 -16.21 -2.27 -10.00
CA GLY A 149 -16.23 -0.81 -9.87
C GLY A 149 -14.82 -0.24 -9.97
N ASN A 150 -14.69 1.04 -9.57
CA ASN A 150 -13.40 1.74 -9.60
C ASN A 150 -12.99 2.16 -8.19
N VAL A 151 -11.73 1.91 -7.88
CA VAL A 151 -11.10 2.29 -6.60
C VAL A 151 -10.04 3.33 -6.89
N ARG A 152 -10.15 4.49 -6.24
CA ARG A 152 -9.15 5.55 -6.28
C ARG A 152 -8.63 5.82 -4.88
N LEU A 153 -7.33 5.70 -4.73
CA LEU A 153 -6.59 6.01 -3.53
C LEU A 153 -5.85 7.34 -3.76
N THR A 154 -6.15 8.36 -2.96
CA THR A 154 -5.47 9.67 -3.01
C THR A 154 -4.91 9.96 -1.63
N TRP A 155 -3.66 10.41 -1.56
CA TRP A 155 -3.07 10.79 -0.28
C TRP A 155 -2.40 12.16 -0.36
N THR A 156 -2.40 12.84 0.77
CA THR A 156 -1.61 14.05 1.00
C THR A 156 -0.14 13.69 1.26
N GLU A 157 0.71 14.67 1.51
CA GLU A 157 2.05 14.36 1.98
C GLU A 157 2.00 13.50 3.24
N LEU A 158 2.57 12.29 3.18
CA LEU A 158 2.68 11.39 4.31
C LEU A 158 4.07 11.56 4.94
N ARG A 159 4.10 11.84 6.23
CA ARG A 159 5.34 11.99 7.02
C ARG A 159 5.41 10.90 8.07
N MET A 160 6.50 10.18 8.08
CA MET A 160 6.80 9.14 9.06
C MET A 160 8.04 9.55 9.87
N LEU A 161 7.86 9.75 11.18
CA LEU A 161 8.91 10.19 12.12
C LEU A 161 9.02 9.13 13.23
N GLY A 162 9.97 8.21 13.10
CA GLY A 162 10.06 7.05 13.98
C GLY A 162 8.81 6.17 13.88
N HIS A 163 8.03 6.09 14.96
CA HIS A 163 6.77 5.33 15.01
C HIS A 163 5.52 6.21 14.76
N ASN A 164 5.71 7.48 14.49
CA ASN A 164 4.61 8.41 14.26
C ASN A 164 4.40 8.64 12.76
N THR A 165 3.16 8.53 12.32
CA THR A 165 2.74 8.80 10.94
C THR A 165 1.77 9.98 10.92
N TYR A 166 1.94 10.88 9.96
CA TYR A 166 1.07 12.04 9.76
C TYR A 166 0.68 12.14 8.30
N GLY A 167 -0.55 12.50 8.07
CA GLY A 167 -1.12 12.72 6.74
C GLY A 167 -2.48 12.07 6.58
N GLN A 168 -3.06 12.23 5.42
CA GLN A 168 -4.40 11.75 5.10
C GLN A 168 -4.38 10.86 3.86
N VAL A 169 -5.14 9.78 3.92
CA VAL A 169 -5.41 8.90 2.79
C VAL A 169 -6.91 8.85 2.56
N ILE A 170 -7.32 9.06 1.33
CA ILE A 170 -8.73 9.02 0.92
C ILE A 170 -8.89 7.90 -0.09
N VAL A 171 -9.76 6.95 0.21
CA VAL A 171 -10.18 5.90 -0.70
C VAL A 171 -11.57 6.23 -1.21
N THR A 172 -11.68 6.45 -2.51
CA THR A 172 -12.96 6.65 -3.19
C THR A 172 -13.30 5.37 -3.95
N LEU A 173 -14.48 4.85 -3.70
CA LEU A 173 -15.03 3.66 -4.32
C LEU A 173 -16.19 4.08 -5.20
N ASP A 174 -16.00 4.08 -6.52
CA ASP A 174 -16.98 4.58 -7.47
C ASP A 174 -17.75 3.43 -8.13
N ASP A 175 -19.09 3.56 -8.16
CA ASP A 175 -20.02 2.65 -8.82
C ASP A 175 -19.80 1.17 -8.44
N MET A 176 -19.62 0.94 -7.15
CA MET A 176 -19.36 -0.39 -6.62
C MET A 176 -20.52 -1.32 -6.88
N ALA A 177 -20.23 -2.51 -7.36
CA ALA A 177 -21.16 -3.61 -7.56
C ALA A 177 -20.60 -4.89 -6.95
N SER A 178 -21.46 -5.85 -6.70
CA SER A 178 -21.07 -7.18 -6.19
C SER A 178 -21.83 -8.26 -6.95
N SER A 179 -21.17 -9.39 -7.18
CA SER A 179 -21.80 -10.53 -7.85
C SER A 179 -22.90 -11.20 -7.00
N VAL A 180 -22.84 -11.02 -5.68
CA VAL A 180 -23.84 -11.56 -4.73
C VAL A 180 -25.08 -10.68 -4.60
N SER A 181 -25.09 -9.49 -5.20
CA SER A 181 -26.22 -8.56 -5.19
C SER A 181 -26.93 -8.50 -6.54
N ARG A 182 -28.27 -8.43 -6.51
CA ARG A 182 -29.08 -8.14 -7.70
C ARG A 182 -29.11 -6.65 -8.04
N VAL A 183 -28.80 -5.80 -7.06
CA VAL A 183 -28.77 -4.35 -7.24
C VAL A 183 -27.39 -3.95 -7.74
N LYS A 184 -27.35 -3.28 -8.88
CA LYS A 184 -26.12 -2.76 -9.48
C LYS A 184 -26.36 -1.37 -10.06
N PRO A 185 -25.58 -0.36 -9.70
CA PRO A 185 -24.54 -0.35 -8.66
C PRO A 185 -25.12 -0.39 -7.24
N LEU A 186 -24.33 -0.85 -6.28
CA LEU A 186 -24.63 -0.78 -4.85
C LEU A 186 -24.49 0.65 -4.32
N GLY A 187 -23.48 1.36 -4.81
CA GLY A 187 -23.22 2.74 -4.45
C GLY A 187 -21.78 3.17 -4.68
N SER A 188 -21.53 4.42 -4.33
CA SER A 188 -20.20 5.02 -4.28
C SER A 188 -19.90 5.45 -2.85
N TYR A 189 -18.69 5.17 -2.39
CA TYR A 189 -18.30 5.35 -1.00
C TYR A 189 -17.00 6.13 -0.90
N ARG A 190 -16.82 6.80 0.22
CA ARG A 190 -15.61 7.52 0.56
C ARG A 190 -15.13 7.09 1.94
N VAL A 191 -13.90 6.62 2.01
CA VAL A 191 -13.21 6.31 3.27
C VAL A 191 -12.07 7.30 3.44
N VAL A 192 -12.05 7.99 4.55
CA VAL A 192 -10.97 8.91 4.92
C VAL A 192 -10.21 8.31 6.08
N PHE A 193 -8.94 8.11 5.89
CA PHE A 193 -8.01 7.73 6.95
C PHE A 193 -7.11 8.91 7.28
N GLN A 194 -7.15 9.37 8.52
CA GLN A 194 -6.31 10.45 9.03
C GLN A 194 -5.32 9.88 10.03
N ALA A 195 -4.02 9.96 9.71
CA ALA A 195 -2.95 9.53 10.59
C ALA A 195 -2.46 10.71 11.44
N GLU A 196 -2.42 10.52 12.76
CA GLU A 196 -2.00 11.53 13.75
C GLU A 196 -1.09 10.86 14.80
N GLY A 197 0.19 10.78 14.48
CA GLY A 197 1.18 10.11 15.33
C GLY A 197 1.06 8.59 15.28
N GLN A 198 0.88 7.95 16.42
CA GLN A 198 0.71 6.49 16.51
C GLN A 198 -0.74 6.03 16.35
N ALA A 199 -1.67 6.96 16.33
CA ALA A 199 -3.08 6.67 16.12
C ALA A 199 -3.56 7.22 14.78
N GLY A 200 -4.68 6.70 14.32
CA GLY A 200 -5.37 7.21 13.16
C GLY A 200 -6.87 7.06 13.33
N THR A 201 -7.61 7.87 12.60
CA THR A 201 -9.07 7.78 12.52
C THR A 201 -9.50 7.33 11.14
N ILE A 202 -10.59 6.60 11.08
CA ILE A 202 -11.24 6.15 9.85
C ILE A 202 -12.65 6.73 9.85
N ASP A 203 -13.05 7.33 8.74
CA ASP A 203 -14.41 7.78 8.50
C ASP A 203 -14.91 7.19 7.17
N LEU A 204 -16.04 6.47 7.22
CA LEU A 204 -16.70 5.88 6.06
C LEU A 204 -18.01 6.58 5.81
N THR A 205 -18.21 7.08 4.61
CA THR A 205 -19.44 7.73 4.19
C THR A 205 -19.89 7.23 2.82
N THR A 206 -21.20 7.20 2.60
CA THR A 206 -21.78 6.96 1.27
C THR A 206 -21.95 8.28 0.53
N SER A 207 -21.41 8.32 -0.68
CA SER A 207 -21.61 9.48 -1.58
C SER A 207 -22.92 9.38 -2.36
N ARG A 208 -23.27 8.17 -2.83
CA ARG A 208 -24.51 7.89 -3.58
C ARG A 208 -24.79 6.39 -3.62
N GLY A 209 -26.04 6.02 -3.86
CA GLY A 209 -26.47 4.65 -4.13
C GLY A 209 -27.47 4.09 -3.13
N PRO A 210 -28.05 2.94 -3.43
CA PRO A 210 -29.09 2.32 -2.62
C PRO A 210 -28.56 1.61 -1.36
N LEU A 211 -27.28 1.23 -1.28
CA LEU A 211 -26.65 0.71 -0.08
C LEU A 211 -25.94 1.85 0.64
N LEU A 212 -26.46 2.23 1.78
CA LEU A 212 -25.92 3.32 2.60
C LEU A 212 -24.99 2.75 3.66
N LEU A 213 -23.71 3.10 3.57
CA LEU A 213 -22.68 2.73 4.55
C LEU A 213 -22.21 3.99 5.25
N SER A 214 -22.11 3.94 6.55
CA SER A 214 -21.50 4.98 7.37
C SER A 214 -20.81 4.35 8.57
N GLY A 215 -19.72 4.95 9.02
CA GLY A 215 -19.02 4.42 10.19
C GLY A 215 -17.79 5.22 10.51
N GLN A 216 -17.31 5.06 11.73
CA GLN A 216 -16.10 5.68 12.24
C GLN A 216 -15.27 4.65 12.99
N GLY A 217 -13.97 4.84 12.95
CA GLY A 217 -13.05 3.95 13.63
C GLY A 217 -11.78 4.64 14.07
N THR A 218 -11.07 3.95 14.93
CA THR A 218 -9.73 4.34 15.38
C THR A 218 -8.78 3.17 15.18
N VAL A 219 -7.57 3.47 14.80
CA VAL A 219 -6.50 2.49 14.64
C VAL A 219 -5.29 2.97 15.45
N SER A 220 -4.76 2.08 16.26
CA SER A 220 -3.54 2.31 17.03
C SER A 220 -2.73 1.00 17.10
N PRO A 221 -1.45 1.03 17.50
CA PRO A 221 -0.65 -0.19 17.66
C PRO A 221 -1.23 -1.20 18.66
N ALA A 222 -2.03 -0.72 19.63
CA ALA A 222 -2.59 -1.54 20.69
C ALA A 222 -4.00 -2.07 20.36
N SER A 223 -4.75 -1.37 19.51
CA SER A 223 -6.14 -1.72 19.20
C SER A 223 -6.59 -1.11 17.89
N SER A 224 -7.48 -1.80 17.22
CA SER A 224 -8.27 -1.24 16.12
C SER A 224 -9.75 -1.44 16.44
N ALA A 225 -10.55 -0.40 16.30
CA ALA A 225 -11.99 -0.47 16.48
C ALA A 225 -12.68 0.32 15.37
N PHE A 226 -13.67 -0.28 14.76
CA PHE A 226 -14.52 0.38 13.76
C PHE A 226 -15.98 0.05 14.08
N ASN A 227 -16.80 1.08 14.16
CA ASN A 227 -18.23 0.99 14.34
C ASN A 227 -18.93 1.67 13.18
N GLY A 228 -19.78 0.93 12.50
CA GLY A 228 -20.49 1.43 11.36
C GLY A 228 -21.86 0.83 11.23
N VAL A 229 -22.61 1.35 10.27
CA VAL A 229 -23.96 0.92 9.95
C VAL A 229 -24.08 0.77 8.44
N ALA A 230 -24.65 -0.35 8.02
CA ALA A 230 -25.11 -0.56 6.66
C ALA A 230 -26.65 -0.52 6.65
N LYS A 231 -27.21 0.27 5.74
CA LYS A 231 -28.65 0.45 5.58
C LYS A 231 -29.06 0.37 4.12
N SER A 232 -30.17 -0.27 3.82
CA SER A 232 -30.75 -0.21 2.47
C SER A 232 -31.64 1.02 2.30
N ALA A 233 -31.59 1.61 1.10
CA ALA A 233 -32.62 2.56 0.69
C ALA A 233 -33.98 1.84 0.58
N PRO A 234 -35.11 2.53 0.85
CA PRO A 234 -36.44 1.90 0.89
C PRO A 234 -36.78 1.11 -0.38
N GLU A 235 -36.36 1.63 -1.55
CA GLU A 235 -36.67 1.06 -2.87
C GLU A 235 -35.87 -0.22 -3.16
N ALA A 236 -34.75 -0.43 -2.47
CA ALA A 236 -33.85 -1.55 -2.71
C ALA A 236 -33.87 -2.59 -1.58
N ARG A 237 -34.75 -2.44 -0.59
CA ARG A 237 -34.82 -3.23 0.63
C ARG A 237 -34.82 -4.74 0.37
N GLU A 238 -35.76 -5.22 -0.42
CA GLU A 238 -35.92 -6.66 -0.71
C GLU A 238 -34.71 -7.23 -1.45
N ASN A 239 -34.17 -6.47 -2.38
CA ASN A 239 -33.04 -6.89 -3.21
C ASN A 239 -31.70 -6.85 -2.47
N LEU A 240 -31.56 -6.04 -1.42
CA LEU A 240 -30.36 -5.92 -0.60
C LEU A 240 -30.41 -6.77 0.67
N ALA A 241 -31.54 -7.35 1.04
CA ALA A 241 -31.67 -8.14 2.26
C ALA A 241 -30.64 -9.27 2.35
N GLY A 242 -30.42 -10.00 1.26
CA GLY A 242 -29.40 -11.07 1.21
C GLY A 242 -27.98 -10.56 1.44
N LEU A 243 -27.64 -9.41 0.86
CA LEU A 243 -26.32 -8.81 1.05
C LEU A 243 -26.14 -8.28 2.49
N LEU A 244 -27.16 -7.64 3.05
CA LEU A 244 -27.14 -7.15 4.42
C LEU A 244 -26.91 -8.28 5.42
N ASN A 245 -27.52 -9.45 5.20
CA ASN A 245 -27.31 -10.65 6.03
C ASN A 245 -25.85 -11.14 6.04
N LEU A 246 -25.08 -10.87 4.97
CA LEU A 246 -23.66 -11.24 4.86
C LEU A 246 -22.74 -10.20 5.50
N LEU A 247 -23.18 -8.94 5.60
CA LEU A 247 -22.33 -7.83 6.05
C LEU A 247 -22.18 -7.75 7.56
N GLY A 248 -23.18 -8.17 8.33
CA GLY A 248 -23.07 -8.07 9.78
C GLY A 248 -24.34 -8.44 10.54
N ARG A 249 -24.44 -7.99 11.78
CA ARG A 249 -25.53 -8.29 12.70
C ARG A 249 -26.70 -7.32 12.51
N HIS A 250 -27.91 -7.86 12.30
CA HIS A 250 -29.11 -7.05 12.20
C HIS A 250 -29.44 -6.32 13.50
N THR A 251 -29.64 -5.02 13.42
CA THR A 251 -30.14 -4.15 14.50
C THR A 251 -31.54 -3.61 14.18
N GLY A 252 -32.01 -3.82 12.94
CA GLY A 252 -33.32 -3.43 12.47
C GLY A 252 -33.70 -4.15 11.17
N PRO A 253 -34.89 -3.94 10.62
CA PRO A 253 -35.37 -4.61 9.40
C PRO A 253 -34.51 -4.29 8.18
N ASP A 254 -33.89 -3.12 8.14
CA ASP A 254 -33.09 -2.62 6.99
C ASP A 254 -31.69 -2.18 7.38
N THR A 255 -31.28 -2.49 8.62
CA THR A 255 -30.07 -1.93 9.23
C THR A 255 -29.25 -3.04 9.84
N VAL A 256 -27.99 -3.02 9.52
CA VAL A 256 -26.98 -3.97 10.01
C VAL A 256 -25.84 -3.20 10.63
N GLU A 257 -25.39 -3.64 11.78
CA GLU A 257 -24.23 -3.10 12.45
C GLU A 257 -22.96 -3.76 11.90
N LEU A 258 -21.98 -2.89 11.57
CA LEU A 258 -20.65 -3.27 11.11
C LEU A 258 -19.67 -2.99 12.24
N THR A 259 -19.31 -4.02 12.98
CA THR A 259 -18.34 -3.86 14.07
C THR A 259 -17.10 -4.70 13.76
N PHE A 260 -15.97 -4.05 13.65
CA PHE A 260 -14.68 -4.69 13.52
C PHE A 260 -13.76 -4.16 14.62
N GLY A 261 -13.14 -5.05 15.34
CA GLY A 261 -12.22 -4.67 16.41
C GLY A 261 -11.35 -5.86 16.82
N ARG A 262 -10.13 -5.53 17.19
CA ARG A 262 -9.16 -6.47 17.77
C ARG A 262 -8.41 -5.80 18.89
#